data_0131f99da5b4f495b07cb6cf90c9a3e7
#
_entry.id   0131f99da5b4f495b07cb6cf90c9a3e7
#
_cell.length_a   1.000
_cell.length_b   1.000
_cell.length_c   1.000
_cell.angle_alpha   90.00
_cell.angle_beta   90.00
_cell.angle_gamma   90.00
#
_symmetry.space_group_name_H-M   'P 1'
#
loop_
_entity.id
_entity.type
_entity.pdbx_description
1 polymer ?
#
loop_
_entity_poly.entity_id
_entity_poly.type
_entity_poly.pdbx_seq_one_letter_code
_entity_poly.pdbx_strand_id
1 'polypeptide(L)'
;MPPEPAYSFTIPSVEDDTTLECRIYHPAGLGKTLLHHNTNSLRGAIFAHPYAPLGGSYDDPVVLPVAAMLVETGYVVGTFNFRGAGGSHGKTSWTGKGEVEDYCSVVGVVMHYLRTLQHSARQGSELLSPVMSADERNVSGAKGSHGERPLSILLGGYSYGSLVLARLPPIQAMQQRFEEATMGTAAAEIVQRARTLAKQTLKAVEDERQHDLKASRERGAIPEDAPSSPVRHGRTFPVLIGGEETDSADRRRSRDTPRSMDLVRKSVDFPKRLKAHMRHGSALQEGHPLSEGDKCHPPTGIGGGGDGSSPLLVNAHYLLVSPVLLPLTTNIAPPGPPAPQLGLRGRSADSKAGALFLQHATLAIFGTNDTFTSNRRLRAWATKTEREAARNFEWQAVEGAGHFWREEGAVQKLRERVTKWVETLR
;
A
#
# COMPACT_ATOMS: atom_id res chain seq x y z
N MET A 1 -12.40 6.91 -13.36
CA MET A 1 -11.01 7.29 -13.69
C MET A 1 -10.08 6.48 -12.81
N PRO A 2 -8.86 6.11 -13.26
CA PRO A 2 -7.88 5.53 -12.37
C PRO A 2 -7.54 6.55 -11.27
N PRO A 3 -7.26 6.10 -10.03
CA PRO A 3 -6.89 7.01 -8.96
C PRO A 3 -5.55 7.66 -9.28
N GLU A 4 -5.38 8.93 -8.92
CA GLU A 4 -4.10 9.60 -9.02
C GLU A 4 -3.22 9.18 -7.83
N PRO A 5 -1.96 8.77 -8.06
CA PRO A 5 -1.08 8.40 -6.96
C PRO A 5 -0.64 9.63 -6.17
N ALA A 6 -0.70 9.55 -4.85
CA ALA A 6 -0.14 10.57 -3.96
C ALA A 6 1.39 10.65 -4.09
N TYR A 7 2.01 9.49 -4.32
CA TYR A 7 3.46 9.36 -4.54
C TYR A 7 3.77 8.37 -5.65
N SER A 8 4.73 8.74 -6.51
CA SER A 8 5.43 7.85 -7.43
C SER A 8 6.93 7.93 -7.11
N PHE A 9 7.54 6.80 -6.82
CA PHE A 9 8.93 6.73 -6.32
C PHE A 9 9.55 5.37 -6.66
N THR A 10 10.84 5.21 -6.36
CA THR A 10 11.56 3.94 -6.53
C THR A 10 12.10 3.45 -5.20
N ILE A 11 12.28 2.14 -5.07
CA ILE A 11 12.96 1.49 -3.95
C ILE A 11 13.93 0.43 -4.46
N PRO A 12 14.96 0.03 -3.69
CA PRO A 12 15.74 -1.15 -4.00
C PRO A 12 14.96 -2.43 -3.62
N SER A 13 15.17 -3.51 -4.36
CA SER A 13 14.78 -4.85 -3.93
C SER A 13 15.69 -5.34 -2.80
N VAL A 14 15.12 -5.99 -1.78
CA VAL A 14 15.90 -6.52 -0.64
C VAL A 14 16.79 -7.71 -1.01
N GLU A 15 16.68 -8.27 -2.22
CA GLU A 15 17.53 -9.37 -2.67
C GLU A 15 18.85 -8.87 -3.25
N ASP A 16 18.79 -7.86 -4.14
CA ASP A 16 19.91 -7.53 -5.01
C ASP A 16 20.00 -6.04 -5.39
N ASP A 17 19.36 -5.16 -4.64
CA ASP A 17 19.28 -3.72 -4.89
C ASP A 17 18.63 -3.33 -6.23
N THR A 18 17.99 -4.27 -6.93
CA THR A 18 17.25 -3.96 -8.17
C THR A 18 16.24 -2.84 -7.93
N THR A 19 16.29 -1.80 -8.74
CA THR A 19 15.38 -0.65 -8.61
C THR A 19 13.96 -1.02 -9.04
N LEU A 20 12.99 -0.80 -8.17
CA LEU A 20 11.57 -1.08 -8.39
C LEU A 20 10.78 0.22 -8.39
N GLU A 21 9.90 0.40 -9.38
CA GLU A 21 8.91 1.50 -9.39
C GLU A 21 7.73 1.18 -8.51
N CYS A 22 7.34 2.16 -7.68
CA CYS A 22 6.24 2.04 -6.74
C CYS A 22 5.32 3.26 -6.77
N ARG A 23 4.05 3.04 -6.44
CA ARG A 23 3.06 4.10 -6.22
C ARG A 23 2.35 3.91 -4.90
N ILE A 24 2.01 5.00 -4.23
CA ILE A 24 1.11 5.02 -3.07
C ILE A 24 -0.08 5.90 -3.41
N TYR A 25 -1.27 5.38 -3.10
CA TYR A 25 -2.55 6.08 -3.26
C TYR A 25 -3.18 6.30 -1.89
N HIS A 26 -3.78 7.46 -1.68
CA HIS A 26 -4.44 7.82 -0.43
C HIS A 26 -5.95 7.78 -0.56
N PRO A 27 -6.66 7.26 0.45
CA PRO A 27 -8.11 7.42 0.54
C PRO A 27 -8.47 8.88 0.85
N ALA A 28 -9.59 9.35 0.33
CA ALA A 28 -10.04 10.74 0.49
C ALA A 28 -10.17 11.21 1.95
N GLY A 29 -10.36 10.28 2.90
CA GLY A 29 -10.49 10.60 4.33
C GLY A 29 -9.20 10.56 5.14
N LEU A 30 -8.03 10.30 4.52
CA LEU A 30 -6.77 10.09 5.25
C LEU A 30 -6.43 11.28 6.16
N GLY A 31 -6.50 12.50 5.65
CA GLY A 31 -6.20 13.71 6.44
C GLY A 31 -7.08 13.83 7.69
N LYS A 32 -8.39 13.60 7.56
CA LYS A 32 -9.32 13.59 8.70
C LYS A 32 -8.98 12.49 9.69
N THR A 33 -8.67 11.28 9.21
CA THR A 33 -8.27 10.15 10.05
C THR A 33 -7.04 10.49 10.91
N LEU A 34 -6.05 11.14 10.31
CA LEU A 34 -4.80 11.54 10.99
C LEU A 34 -5.04 12.68 11.98
N LEU A 35 -5.81 13.71 11.61
CA LEU A 35 -6.10 14.88 12.46
C LEU A 35 -6.99 14.54 13.66
N HIS A 36 -7.95 13.63 13.51
CA HIS A 36 -8.81 13.19 14.61
C HIS A 36 -8.20 12.05 15.43
N HIS A 37 -6.90 11.75 15.21
CA HIS A 37 -6.17 10.71 15.92
C HIS A 37 -6.86 9.32 15.88
N ASN A 38 -7.76 9.11 14.93
CA ASN A 38 -8.47 7.84 14.74
C ASN A 38 -7.63 6.85 13.93
N THR A 39 -6.43 6.58 14.42
CA THR A 39 -5.47 5.68 13.75
C THR A 39 -5.91 4.22 13.72
N ASN A 40 -6.97 3.88 14.45
CA ASN A 40 -7.54 2.52 14.49
C ASN A 40 -8.16 2.09 13.16
N SER A 41 -8.50 3.05 12.30
CA SER A 41 -9.04 2.83 10.96
C SER A 41 -7.98 2.84 9.86
N LEU A 42 -6.70 3.06 10.22
CA LEU A 42 -5.63 3.10 9.22
C LEU A 42 -5.33 1.68 8.71
N ARG A 43 -5.57 1.46 7.42
CA ARG A 43 -5.41 0.17 6.75
C ARG A 43 -4.56 0.32 5.52
N GLY A 44 -3.70 -0.66 5.25
CA GLY A 44 -2.88 -0.72 4.04
C GLY A 44 -3.30 -1.85 3.11
N ALA A 45 -3.06 -1.65 1.82
CA ALA A 45 -3.17 -2.73 0.84
C ALA A 45 -2.01 -2.65 -0.14
N ILE A 46 -1.57 -3.81 -0.62
CA ILE A 46 -0.58 -3.93 -1.68
C ILE A 46 -1.19 -4.82 -2.75
N PHE A 47 -1.17 -4.38 -4.00
CA PHE A 47 -1.73 -5.17 -5.09
C PHE A 47 -0.74 -5.32 -6.24
N ALA A 48 -0.34 -6.57 -6.50
CA ALA A 48 0.66 -6.94 -7.50
C ALA A 48 0.05 -7.25 -8.85
N HIS A 49 0.76 -6.88 -9.90
CA HIS A 49 0.36 -7.01 -11.31
C HIS A 49 0.62 -8.42 -11.88
N PRO A 50 0.05 -8.74 -13.06
CA PRO A 50 0.26 -10.00 -13.75
C PRO A 50 1.67 -10.10 -14.36
N TYR A 51 1.93 -11.14 -15.14
CA TYR A 51 3.24 -11.47 -15.70
C TYR A 51 3.78 -10.37 -16.63
N ALA A 52 4.90 -9.76 -16.28
CA ALA A 52 5.49 -8.62 -16.99
C ALA A 52 5.78 -8.90 -18.48
N PRO A 53 6.35 -10.05 -18.88
CA PRO A 53 6.60 -10.33 -20.29
C PRO A 53 5.35 -10.39 -21.16
N LEU A 54 4.14 -10.51 -20.58
CA LEU A 54 2.85 -10.43 -21.28
C LEU A 54 2.22 -9.03 -21.17
N GLY A 55 3.00 -8.01 -20.80
CA GLY A 55 2.53 -6.64 -20.69
C GLY A 55 2.03 -6.25 -19.28
N GLY A 56 2.22 -7.13 -18.28
CA GLY A 56 1.83 -6.84 -16.90
C GLY A 56 2.61 -5.67 -16.30
N SER A 57 1.89 -4.75 -15.67
CA SER A 57 2.44 -3.62 -14.91
C SER A 57 1.40 -3.11 -13.90
N TYR A 58 1.76 -2.17 -13.06
CA TYR A 58 0.81 -1.51 -12.16
C TYR A 58 -0.28 -0.70 -12.92
N ASP A 59 -0.11 -0.44 -14.22
CA ASP A 59 -1.12 0.21 -15.08
C ASP A 59 -2.06 -0.80 -15.77
N ASP A 60 -2.02 -2.08 -15.39
CA ASP A 60 -2.87 -3.14 -15.94
C ASP A 60 -4.37 -2.83 -15.73
N PRO A 61 -5.23 -3.14 -16.75
CA PRO A 61 -6.66 -2.88 -16.69
C PRO A 61 -7.44 -3.55 -15.55
N VAL A 62 -6.86 -4.56 -14.88
CA VAL A 62 -7.42 -5.20 -13.69
C VAL A 62 -6.84 -4.60 -12.41
N VAL A 63 -5.54 -4.28 -12.42
CA VAL A 63 -4.85 -3.70 -11.25
C VAL A 63 -5.42 -2.35 -10.87
N LEU A 64 -5.59 -1.43 -11.83
CA LEU A 64 -6.08 -0.09 -11.57
C LEU A 64 -7.50 -0.06 -10.97
N PRO A 65 -8.50 -0.79 -11.49
CA PRO A 65 -9.84 -0.82 -10.88
C PRO A 65 -9.85 -1.42 -9.48
N VAL A 66 -9.03 -2.45 -9.20
CA VAL A 66 -8.92 -3.04 -7.87
C VAL A 66 -8.25 -2.06 -6.91
N ALA A 67 -7.16 -1.41 -7.32
CA ALA A 67 -6.51 -0.37 -6.51
C ALA A 67 -7.47 0.80 -6.21
N ALA A 68 -8.21 1.28 -7.21
CA ALA A 68 -9.20 2.33 -7.04
C ALA A 68 -10.26 1.95 -6.01
N MET A 69 -10.82 0.75 -6.11
CA MET A 69 -11.83 0.25 -5.18
C MET A 69 -11.28 0.14 -3.75
N LEU A 70 -10.04 -0.34 -3.57
CA LEU A 70 -9.39 -0.40 -2.26
C LEU A 70 -9.18 1.00 -1.66
N VAL A 71 -8.81 1.98 -2.48
CA VAL A 71 -8.73 3.40 -2.07
C VAL A 71 -10.11 3.92 -1.65
N GLU A 72 -11.15 3.67 -2.44
CA GLU A 72 -12.54 4.06 -2.14
C GLU A 72 -13.06 3.44 -0.84
N THR A 73 -12.61 2.21 -0.50
CA THR A 73 -12.96 1.53 0.75
C THR A 73 -12.10 1.94 1.95
N GLY A 74 -11.20 2.91 1.77
CA GLY A 74 -10.43 3.54 2.85
C GLY A 74 -9.05 2.94 3.11
N TYR A 75 -8.48 2.18 2.17
CA TYR A 75 -7.11 1.70 2.26
C TYR A 75 -6.12 2.71 1.69
N VAL A 76 -4.97 2.83 2.34
CA VAL A 76 -3.75 3.33 1.69
C VAL A 76 -3.23 2.21 0.81
N VAL A 77 -3.15 2.44 -0.51
CA VAL A 77 -2.83 1.36 -1.46
C VAL A 77 -1.44 1.56 -2.06
N GLY A 78 -0.61 0.52 -1.99
CA GLY A 78 0.65 0.41 -2.70
C GLY A 78 0.48 -0.43 -3.97
N THR A 79 0.93 0.06 -5.11
CA THR A 79 1.16 -0.72 -6.32
C THR A 79 2.61 -0.58 -6.76
N PHE A 80 3.11 -1.55 -7.48
CA PHE A 80 4.51 -1.55 -7.91
C PHE A 80 4.69 -2.35 -9.18
N ASN A 81 5.79 -2.10 -9.87
CA ASN A 81 6.25 -2.92 -10.97
C ASN A 81 7.30 -3.91 -10.46
N PHE A 82 7.05 -5.21 -10.68
CA PHE A 82 8.07 -6.24 -10.48
C PHE A 82 9.30 -5.95 -11.34
N ARG A 83 10.43 -6.55 -11.01
CA ARG A 83 11.63 -6.52 -11.84
C ARG A 83 11.32 -6.84 -13.30
N GLY A 84 11.86 -6.02 -14.22
CA GLY A 84 11.62 -6.18 -15.66
C GLY A 84 10.26 -5.71 -16.16
N ALA A 85 9.42 -5.08 -15.33
CA ALA A 85 8.17 -4.44 -15.72
C ALA A 85 8.30 -2.91 -15.68
N GLY A 86 7.70 -2.21 -16.65
CA GLY A 86 7.70 -0.75 -16.71
C GLY A 86 9.11 -0.17 -16.62
N GLY A 87 9.33 0.78 -15.71
CA GLY A 87 10.64 1.35 -15.42
C GLY A 87 11.42 0.64 -14.30
N SER A 88 10.90 -0.48 -13.75
CA SER A 88 11.68 -1.32 -12.84
C SER A 88 12.82 -2.01 -13.57
N HIS A 89 13.99 -2.00 -12.95
CA HIS A 89 15.16 -2.64 -13.53
C HIS A 89 15.10 -4.18 -13.42
N GLY A 90 16.16 -4.85 -13.89
CA GLY A 90 16.26 -6.32 -13.84
C GLY A 90 15.47 -7.02 -14.93
N LYS A 91 15.18 -8.29 -14.70
CA LYS A 91 14.42 -9.16 -15.62
C LYS A 91 13.50 -10.06 -14.83
N THR A 92 12.29 -10.28 -15.33
CA THR A 92 11.35 -11.25 -14.75
C THR A 92 11.96 -12.64 -14.76
N SER A 93 11.89 -13.32 -13.62
CA SER A 93 12.41 -14.68 -13.47
C SER A 93 11.31 -15.74 -13.71
N TRP A 94 11.72 -16.92 -14.17
CA TRP A 94 10.81 -18.07 -14.27
C TRP A 94 10.50 -18.70 -12.91
N THR A 95 11.41 -18.53 -11.96
CA THR A 95 11.26 -19.11 -10.62
C THR A 95 10.38 -18.29 -9.70
N GLY A 96 10.20 -17.00 -10.00
CA GLY A 96 9.49 -16.05 -9.15
C GLY A 96 10.22 -15.73 -7.83
N LYS A 97 11.48 -16.16 -7.65
CA LYS A 97 12.20 -15.95 -6.40
C LYS A 97 12.53 -14.47 -6.18
N GLY A 98 13.08 -13.79 -7.20
CA GLY A 98 13.35 -12.37 -7.14
C GLY A 98 12.10 -11.54 -6.95
N GLU A 99 10.99 -11.92 -7.60
CA GLU A 99 9.70 -11.24 -7.49
C GLU A 99 9.05 -11.41 -6.10
N VAL A 100 9.29 -12.52 -5.41
CA VAL A 100 8.90 -12.67 -3.99
C VAL A 100 9.60 -11.61 -3.14
N GLU A 101 10.90 -11.40 -3.36
CA GLU A 101 11.68 -10.41 -2.63
C GLU A 101 11.32 -8.97 -3.04
N ASP A 102 10.97 -8.74 -4.31
CA ASP A 102 10.42 -7.47 -4.77
C ASP A 102 9.10 -7.15 -4.01
N TYR A 103 8.22 -8.14 -3.88
CA TYR A 103 6.98 -7.98 -3.13
C TYR A 103 7.26 -7.71 -1.64
N CYS A 104 8.19 -8.45 -1.01
CA CYS A 104 8.62 -8.20 0.37
C CYS A 104 9.14 -6.77 0.57
N SER A 105 9.87 -6.22 -0.42
CA SER A 105 10.38 -4.85 -0.38
C SER A 105 9.24 -3.83 -0.30
N VAL A 106 8.18 -4.03 -1.08
CA VAL A 106 7.00 -3.16 -1.06
C VAL A 106 6.18 -3.32 0.22
N VAL A 107 6.10 -4.55 0.77
CA VAL A 107 5.50 -4.77 2.10
C VAL A 107 6.23 -3.94 3.15
N GLY A 108 7.56 -3.93 3.14
CA GLY A 108 8.37 -3.11 4.03
C GLY A 108 8.05 -1.62 3.95
N VAL A 109 7.95 -1.08 2.71
CA VAL A 109 7.56 0.33 2.51
C VAL A 109 6.20 0.64 3.12
N VAL A 110 5.16 -0.11 2.74
CA VAL A 110 3.79 0.18 3.16
C VAL A 110 3.63 0.02 4.67
N MET A 111 4.23 -1.02 5.27
CA MET A 111 4.20 -1.22 6.73
C MET A 111 4.83 -0.05 7.48
N HIS A 112 6.06 0.34 7.12
CA HIS A 112 6.76 1.42 7.81
C HIS A 112 6.17 2.80 7.53
N TYR A 113 5.59 3.01 6.35
CA TYR A 113 4.82 4.19 6.03
C TYR A 113 3.63 4.35 6.98
N LEU A 114 2.79 3.32 7.08
CA LEU A 114 1.61 3.33 7.94
C LEU A 114 1.95 3.40 9.43
N ARG A 115 2.98 2.66 9.87
CA ARG A 115 3.47 2.74 11.26
C ARG A 115 3.88 4.16 11.64
N THR A 116 4.60 4.84 10.75
CA THR A 116 5.02 6.23 10.99
C THR A 116 3.83 7.17 11.09
N LEU A 117 2.82 7.01 10.23
CA LEU A 117 1.58 7.78 10.30
C LEU A 117 0.82 7.52 11.62
N GLN A 118 0.68 6.25 12.02
CA GLN A 118 0.02 5.88 13.28
C GLN A 118 0.71 6.48 14.50
N HIS A 119 2.03 6.36 14.57
CA HIS A 119 2.83 6.84 15.71
C HIS A 119 2.73 8.35 15.85
N SER A 120 2.91 9.10 14.77
CA SER A 120 2.83 10.57 14.79
C SER A 120 1.45 11.08 15.15
N ALA A 121 0.38 10.44 14.65
CA ALA A 121 -0.97 10.82 15.00
C ALA A 121 -1.29 10.57 16.49
N ARG A 122 -0.72 9.53 17.11
CA ARG A 122 -0.86 9.26 18.56
C ARG A 122 -0.13 10.29 19.41
N GLN A 123 1.10 10.64 19.07
CA GLN A 123 1.87 11.66 19.79
C GLN A 123 1.14 13.01 19.80
N GLY A 124 0.51 13.40 18.69
CA GLY A 124 -0.33 14.60 18.65
C GLY A 124 -1.54 14.51 19.60
N SER A 125 -2.13 13.33 19.80
CA SER A 125 -3.23 13.12 20.74
C SER A 125 -2.82 13.25 22.21
N GLU A 126 -1.65 12.73 22.57
CA GLU A 126 -1.13 12.80 23.95
C GLU A 126 -0.83 14.23 24.39
N LEU A 127 -0.34 15.07 23.46
CA LEU A 127 -0.07 16.48 23.72
C LEU A 127 -1.33 17.32 23.88
N LEU A 128 -2.47 16.87 23.36
CA LEU A 128 -3.76 17.58 23.43
C LEU A 128 -4.65 17.07 24.57
N SER A 129 -4.30 15.96 25.21
CA SER A 129 -5.04 15.47 26.37
C SER A 129 -4.82 16.40 27.56
N PRO A 130 -5.91 16.91 28.21
CA PRO A 130 -5.75 17.74 29.41
C PRO A 130 -4.99 16.93 30.47
N VAL A 131 -4.00 17.58 31.09
CA VAL A 131 -3.26 17.04 32.23
C VAL A 131 -4.27 16.79 33.35
N MET A 132 -4.74 15.54 33.50
CA MET A 132 -5.54 15.13 34.64
C MET A 132 -4.68 15.31 35.89
N SER A 133 -5.25 16.04 36.88
CA SER A 133 -4.59 16.32 38.15
C SER A 133 -4.15 15.01 38.85
N ALA A 134 -3.06 15.10 39.60
CA ALA A 134 -2.42 13.92 40.23
C ALA A 134 -3.33 13.16 41.21
N ASP A 135 -4.40 13.77 41.70
CA ASP A 135 -5.34 13.17 42.66
C ASP A 135 -6.33 12.19 42.06
N GLU A 136 -6.62 12.25 40.75
CA GLU A 136 -7.56 11.33 40.11
C GLU A 136 -6.90 10.00 39.64
N ARG A 137 -5.58 9.88 39.71
CA ARG A 137 -4.83 8.69 39.28
C ARG A 137 -4.91 7.50 40.23
N ASN A 138 -5.40 7.71 41.46
CA ASN A 138 -5.38 6.67 42.51
C ASN A 138 -6.66 5.83 42.63
N VAL A 139 -7.72 6.12 41.85
CA VAL A 139 -9.01 5.42 42.00
C VAL A 139 -9.27 4.39 40.88
N SER A 140 -8.58 4.44 39.77
CA SER A 140 -8.69 3.41 38.72
C SER A 140 -7.40 2.58 38.62
N GLY A 141 -7.32 1.55 39.45
CA GLY A 141 -6.25 0.56 39.46
C GLY A 141 -6.22 -0.37 38.24
N ALA A 142 -6.53 0.14 37.04
CA ALA A 142 -6.25 -0.50 35.78
C ALA A 142 -5.31 0.43 35.00
N LYS A 143 -4.00 0.21 35.13
CA LYS A 143 -3.06 0.58 34.05
C LYS A 143 -3.49 -0.19 32.82
N GLY A 144 -4.47 0.32 32.09
CA GLY A 144 -4.74 -0.10 30.73
C GLY A 144 -3.48 0.23 29.93
N SER A 145 -2.62 -0.76 29.73
CA SER A 145 -1.62 -0.71 28.69
C SER A 145 -2.44 -0.46 27.41
N HIS A 146 -2.40 0.76 26.86
CA HIS A 146 -2.89 1.03 25.52
C HIS A 146 -1.98 0.26 24.58
N GLY A 147 -2.22 -1.07 24.49
CA GLY A 147 -1.51 -1.97 23.59
C GLY A 147 -1.56 -1.39 22.19
N GLU A 148 -0.43 -1.35 21.55
CA GLU A 148 -0.32 -0.93 20.15
C GLU A 148 -1.30 -1.78 19.33
N ARG A 149 -2.31 -1.14 18.71
CA ARG A 149 -3.30 -1.89 17.93
C ARG A 149 -2.67 -2.43 16.66
N PRO A 150 -3.03 -3.66 16.26
CA PRO A 150 -2.45 -4.28 15.09
C PRO A 150 -2.72 -3.47 13.83
N LEU A 151 -1.70 -3.34 12.98
CA LEU A 151 -1.82 -2.78 11.65
C LEU A 151 -2.52 -3.78 10.74
N SER A 152 -3.61 -3.38 10.07
CA SER A 152 -4.31 -4.22 9.10
C SER A 152 -3.72 -4.03 7.70
N ILE A 153 -3.20 -5.10 7.08
CA ILE A 153 -2.62 -5.07 5.74
C ILE A 153 -3.24 -6.15 4.86
N LEU A 154 -3.76 -5.72 3.70
CA LEU A 154 -4.23 -6.60 2.65
C LEU A 154 -3.12 -6.79 1.62
N LEU A 155 -2.73 -8.03 1.39
CA LEU A 155 -1.78 -8.44 0.36
C LEU A 155 -2.54 -9.07 -0.79
N GLY A 156 -2.43 -8.51 -1.99
CA GLY A 156 -3.19 -8.97 -3.13
C GLY A 156 -2.36 -9.13 -4.39
N GLY A 157 -2.85 -9.94 -5.31
CA GLY A 157 -2.21 -10.13 -6.60
C GLY A 157 -3.16 -10.64 -7.67
N TYR A 158 -2.88 -10.24 -8.89
CA TYR A 158 -3.58 -10.70 -10.07
C TYR A 158 -2.69 -11.64 -10.89
N SER A 159 -3.24 -12.81 -11.29
CA SER A 159 -2.55 -13.76 -12.16
C SER A 159 -1.18 -14.18 -11.58
N TYR A 160 -0.10 -13.82 -12.23
CA TYR A 160 1.26 -14.05 -11.74
C TYR A 160 1.53 -13.40 -10.36
N GLY A 161 0.96 -12.23 -10.11
CA GLY A 161 1.02 -11.60 -8.79
C GLY A 161 0.42 -12.48 -7.69
N SER A 162 -0.66 -13.23 -7.98
CA SER A 162 -1.22 -14.23 -7.07
C SER A 162 -0.29 -15.42 -6.84
N LEU A 163 0.46 -15.84 -7.87
CA LEU A 163 1.44 -16.91 -7.77
C LEU A 163 2.62 -16.50 -6.88
N VAL A 164 3.10 -15.26 -7.01
CA VAL A 164 4.15 -14.69 -6.14
C VAL A 164 3.63 -14.60 -4.71
N LEU A 165 2.40 -14.07 -4.53
CA LEU A 165 1.74 -13.92 -3.24
C LEU A 165 1.66 -15.25 -2.46
N ALA A 166 1.37 -16.38 -3.14
CA ALA A 166 1.30 -17.69 -2.52
C ALA A 166 2.65 -18.21 -1.96
N ARG A 167 3.75 -17.56 -2.31
CA ARG A 167 5.12 -17.92 -1.91
C ARG A 167 5.75 -16.95 -0.94
N LEU A 168 5.04 -15.90 -0.53
CA LEU A 168 5.55 -14.94 0.44
C LEU A 168 5.85 -15.67 1.77
N PRO A 169 6.88 -15.24 2.49
CA PRO A 169 7.07 -15.66 3.86
C PRO A 169 5.95 -15.11 4.77
N PRO A 170 5.76 -15.67 5.97
CA PRO A 170 4.83 -15.10 6.95
C PRO A 170 5.11 -13.62 7.21
N ILE A 171 4.06 -12.84 7.46
CA ILE A 171 4.16 -11.38 7.64
C ILE A 171 5.14 -11.01 8.76
N GLN A 172 5.22 -11.81 9.80
CA GLN A 172 6.15 -11.61 10.92
C GLN A 172 7.61 -11.73 10.48
N ALA A 173 7.93 -12.69 9.60
CA ALA A 173 9.27 -12.84 9.06
C ALA A 173 9.68 -11.69 8.15
N MET A 174 8.72 -11.17 7.34
CA MET A 174 8.94 -9.97 6.55
C MET A 174 9.19 -8.75 7.45
N GLN A 175 8.39 -8.58 8.50
CA GLN A 175 8.52 -7.50 9.46
C GLN A 175 9.89 -7.50 10.16
N GLN A 176 10.30 -8.63 10.71
CA GLN A 176 11.58 -8.80 11.41
C GLN A 176 12.75 -8.36 10.54
N ARG A 177 12.73 -8.67 9.25
CA ARG A 177 13.77 -8.29 8.29
C ARG A 177 14.00 -6.78 8.19
N PHE A 178 12.94 -5.97 8.37
CA PHE A 178 13.03 -4.51 8.33
C PHE A 178 13.30 -3.90 9.71
N GLU A 179 12.92 -4.56 10.79
CA GLU A 179 13.23 -4.12 12.16
C GLU A 179 14.71 -4.33 12.49
N GLU A 180 15.33 -5.39 11.97
CA GLU A 180 16.76 -5.70 12.13
C GLU A 180 17.64 -5.08 11.05
N ALA A 181 17.11 -4.18 10.23
CA ALA A 181 17.83 -3.60 9.10
C ALA A 181 19.02 -2.75 9.55
N THR A 182 20.21 -3.12 9.09
CA THR A 182 21.46 -2.38 9.34
C THR A 182 21.69 -1.29 8.32
N MET A 183 22.28 -0.18 8.73
CA MET A 183 22.63 0.94 7.83
C MET A 183 23.41 0.47 6.61
N GLY A 184 23.06 1.01 5.44
CA GLY A 184 23.68 0.65 4.16
C GLY A 184 23.03 -0.53 3.43
N THR A 185 22.02 -1.19 4.01
CA THR A 185 21.26 -2.25 3.35
C THR A 185 20.03 -1.70 2.62
N ALA A 186 19.53 -2.43 1.60
CA ALA A 186 18.25 -2.13 0.94
C ALA A 186 17.10 -2.00 1.94
N ALA A 187 17.02 -2.87 2.93
CA ALA A 187 15.98 -2.83 3.96
C ALA A 187 16.00 -1.52 4.75
N ALA A 188 17.19 -1.04 5.17
CA ALA A 188 17.32 0.24 5.87
C ALA A 188 16.92 1.43 4.97
N GLU A 189 17.32 1.41 3.69
CA GLU A 189 16.93 2.43 2.73
C GLU A 189 15.41 2.47 2.52
N ILE A 190 14.76 1.31 2.40
CA ILE A 190 13.31 1.17 2.29
C ILE A 190 12.60 1.80 3.51
N VAL A 191 13.06 1.48 4.72
CA VAL A 191 12.51 2.05 5.98
C VAL A 191 12.67 3.57 5.99
N GLN A 192 13.84 4.08 5.61
CA GLN A 192 14.09 5.52 5.56
C GLN A 192 13.19 6.23 4.54
N ARG A 193 13.01 5.67 3.34
CA ARG A 193 12.12 6.21 2.30
C ARG A 193 10.68 6.23 2.79
N ALA A 194 10.20 5.14 3.38
CA ALA A 194 8.86 5.04 3.94
C ALA A 194 8.60 6.12 5.01
N ARG A 195 9.54 6.32 5.95
CA ARG A 195 9.47 7.37 6.97
C ARG A 195 9.45 8.78 6.36
N THR A 196 10.25 9.00 5.32
CA THR A 196 10.30 10.30 4.62
C THR A 196 8.97 10.63 3.95
N LEU A 197 8.37 9.67 3.21
CA LEU A 197 7.07 9.84 2.59
C LEU A 197 5.96 10.07 3.62
N ALA A 198 5.98 9.34 4.73
CA ALA A 198 5.02 9.54 5.81
C ALA A 198 5.12 10.94 6.44
N LYS A 199 6.34 11.44 6.68
CA LYS A 199 6.55 12.80 7.18
C LYS A 199 6.05 13.87 6.19
N GLN A 200 6.23 13.64 4.89
CA GLN A 200 5.69 14.53 3.85
C GLN A 200 4.16 14.56 3.87
N THR A 201 3.52 13.39 4.05
CA THR A 201 2.06 13.31 4.19
C THR A 201 1.57 14.05 5.42
N LEU A 202 2.19 13.83 6.58
CA LEU A 202 1.81 14.52 7.82
C LEU A 202 1.94 16.03 7.69
N LYS A 203 3.02 16.50 7.06
CA LYS A 203 3.21 17.93 6.79
C LYS A 203 2.13 18.47 5.86
N ALA A 204 1.81 17.78 4.77
CA ALA A 204 0.77 18.22 3.84
C ALA A 204 -0.61 18.33 4.53
N VAL A 205 -0.96 17.37 5.38
CA VAL A 205 -2.21 17.37 6.15
C VAL A 205 -2.24 18.54 7.15
N GLU A 206 -1.13 18.83 7.80
CA GLU A 206 -1.04 19.99 8.73
C GLU A 206 -1.10 21.32 7.98
N ASP A 207 -0.44 21.45 6.84
CA ASP A 207 -0.47 22.66 6.01
C ASP A 207 -1.92 22.92 5.51
N GLU A 208 -2.65 21.87 5.07
CA GLU A 208 -4.06 21.95 4.68
C GLU A 208 -4.95 22.39 5.86
N ARG A 209 -4.76 21.82 7.05
CA ARG A 209 -5.47 22.21 8.26
C ARG A 209 -5.27 23.69 8.60
N GLN A 210 -4.03 24.18 8.52
CA GLN A 210 -3.72 25.58 8.83
C GLN A 210 -4.34 26.53 7.80
N HIS A 211 -4.37 26.14 6.54
CA HIS A 211 -5.03 26.91 5.48
C HIS A 211 -6.53 27.03 5.74
N ASP A 212 -7.20 25.91 6.09
CA ASP A 212 -8.63 25.92 6.38
C ASP A 212 -8.99 26.76 7.62
N LEU A 213 -8.14 26.74 8.66
CA LEU A 213 -8.31 27.58 9.84
C LEU A 213 -8.18 29.07 9.51
N LYS A 214 -7.23 29.47 8.66
CA LYS A 214 -7.09 30.85 8.21
C LYS A 214 -8.31 31.28 7.38
N ALA A 215 -8.72 30.49 6.41
CA ALA A 215 -9.89 30.77 5.59
C ALA A 215 -11.20 30.86 6.41
N SER A 216 -11.30 30.10 7.51
CA SER A 216 -12.44 30.17 8.42
C SER A 216 -12.42 31.44 9.29
N ARG A 217 -11.24 31.89 9.72
CA ARG A 217 -11.08 33.14 10.46
C ARG A 217 -11.41 34.36 9.58
N GLU A 218 -10.97 34.37 8.33
CA GLU A 218 -11.26 35.44 7.37
C GLU A 218 -12.75 35.53 7.05
N ARG A 219 -13.45 34.40 6.97
CA ARG A 219 -14.92 34.36 6.77
C ARG A 219 -15.71 34.74 8.02
N GLY A 220 -15.16 34.58 9.21
CA GLY A 220 -15.77 34.92 10.50
C GLY A 220 -15.51 36.35 10.96
N ALA A 221 -14.61 37.09 10.32
CA ALA A 221 -14.39 38.50 10.57
C ALA A 221 -15.50 39.32 9.88
N ILE A 222 -16.61 39.53 10.57
CA ILE A 222 -17.59 40.56 10.22
C ILE A 222 -16.87 41.90 10.39
N PRO A 223 -16.83 42.78 9.36
CA PRO A 223 -16.28 44.12 9.55
C PRO A 223 -17.12 44.84 10.61
N GLU A 224 -16.51 45.23 11.72
CA GLU A 224 -17.15 46.02 12.78
C GLU A 224 -17.51 47.44 12.35
N ASP A 225 -17.30 47.81 11.08
CA ASP A 225 -17.65 49.13 10.53
C ASP A 225 -18.76 49.03 9.48
N ALA A 226 -19.97 48.66 9.91
CA ALA A 226 -21.17 49.02 9.15
C ALA A 226 -21.85 50.20 9.89
N PRO A 227 -21.95 51.39 9.27
CA PRO A 227 -22.65 52.50 9.89
C PRO A 227 -24.12 52.13 10.08
N SER A 228 -24.60 52.23 11.30
CA SER A 228 -25.99 52.05 11.69
C SER A 228 -26.90 52.97 10.87
N SER A 229 -27.60 52.38 9.86
CA SER A 229 -28.64 53.09 9.13
C SER A 229 -29.90 53.17 9.99
N PRO A 230 -30.60 54.31 10.01
CA PRO A 230 -31.75 54.55 10.85
C PRO A 230 -32.96 53.74 10.37
N VAL A 231 -33.67 53.15 11.33
CA VAL A 231 -34.93 52.46 11.18
C VAL A 231 -35.95 53.39 10.47
N ARG A 232 -36.41 53.04 9.27
CA ARG A 232 -37.63 53.61 8.67
C ARG A 232 -38.75 52.61 8.75
N HIS A 233 -39.76 53.04 9.52
CA HIS A 233 -41.09 52.39 9.57
C HIS A 233 -41.81 52.38 8.23
N GLY A 234 -42.38 51.25 7.91
CA GLY A 234 -43.61 50.98 7.24
C GLY A 234 -43.94 51.61 5.90
N ARG A 235 -44.20 50.77 4.90
CA ARG A 235 -45.41 50.85 4.09
C ARG A 235 -45.56 49.56 3.24
N THR A 236 -46.81 49.19 3.21
CA THR A 236 -47.56 48.14 2.56
C THR A 236 -47.35 47.97 1.06
N PHE A 237 -47.57 46.74 0.61
CA PHE A 237 -47.59 46.21 -0.76
C PHE A 237 -48.53 46.99 -1.76
N PRO A 238 -48.39 46.82 -3.09
CA PRO A 238 -49.18 45.77 -3.76
C PRO A 238 -48.44 44.93 -4.81
N VAL A 239 -48.96 43.70 -4.97
CA VAL A 239 -48.75 42.73 -6.03
C VAL A 239 -49.20 43.28 -7.39
N LEU A 240 -48.43 43.02 -8.46
CA LEU A 240 -48.93 43.00 -9.82
C LEU A 240 -48.28 41.89 -10.65
N ILE A 241 -49.15 41.12 -11.26
CA ILE A 241 -48.98 39.96 -12.13
C ILE A 241 -48.85 40.42 -13.58
N GLY A 242 -48.13 39.69 -14.41
CA GLY A 242 -48.17 39.69 -15.86
C GLY A 242 -46.84 40.15 -16.46
N GLY A 243 -46.17 39.48 -17.32
CA GLY A 243 -46.54 38.68 -18.47
C GLY A 243 -45.65 39.07 -19.64
N GLU A 244 -45.24 38.06 -20.36
CA GLU A 244 -44.83 38.05 -21.78
C GLU A 244 -43.38 38.28 -22.20
N GLU A 245 -43.01 37.34 -23.04
CA GLU A 245 -41.83 37.08 -23.83
C GLU A 245 -41.41 38.24 -24.75
N THR A 246 -40.14 38.30 -25.10
CA THR A 246 -39.65 38.31 -26.48
C THR A 246 -38.13 38.22 -26.57
N ASP A 247 -37.72 37.50 -27.61
CA ASP A 247 -36.42 37.27 -28.22
C ASP A 247 -35.50 38.49 -28.37
N SER A 248 -34.22 38.29 -28.30
CA SER A 248 -33.26 38.42 -29.40
C SER A 248 -31.83 38.66 -28.98
N ALA A 249 -31.01 37.73 -29.41
CA ALA A 249 -29.70 37.92 -30.06
C ALA A 249 -28.66 38.91 -29.51
N ASP A 250 -27.54 38.28 -29.29
CA ASP A 250 -26.19 38.71 -29.74
C ASP A 250 -25.23 39.44 -28.81
N ARG A 251 -24.04 38.87 -28.85
CA ARG A 251 -22.69 39.41 -28.61
C ARG A 251 -22.01 39.19 -27.26
N ARG A 252 -21.17 38.11 -27.37
CA ARG A 252 -19.72 38.15 -27.06
C ARG A 252 -19.25 39.08 -25.94
N ARG A 253 -18.75 38.49 -24.88
CA ARG A 253 -17.34 38.67 -24.45
C ARG A 253 -16.94 37.64 -23.40
N SER A 254 -15.95 36.88 -23.81
CA SER A 254 -15.03 36.09 -22.97
C SER A 254 -14.52 36.90 -21.78
N ARG A 255 -14.55 36.29 -20.60
CA ARG A 255 -13.52 36.54 -19.58
C ARG A 255 -13.51 35.41 -18.54
N ASP A 256 -12.40 34.71 -18.60
CA ASP A 256 -11.64 34.16 -17.49
C ASP A 256 -12.29 33.10 -16.57
N THR A 257 -12.08 31.86 -16.95
CA THR A 257 -12.01 30.71 -16.04
C THR A 257 -10.84 30.88 -15.10
N PRO A 258 -10.99 30.65 -13.78
CA PRO A 258 -9.85 30.54 -12.88
C PRO A 258 -9.09 29.26 -13.21
N ARG A 259 -7.81 29.41 -13.37
CA ARG A 259 -6.80 28.39 -13.59
C ARG A 259 -6.92 27.27 -12.57
N SER A 260 -7.12 26.05 -13.07
CA SER A 260 -6.75 24.81 -12.43
C SER A 260 -5.30 24.92 -11.94
N MET A 261 -5.10 24.72 -10.65
CA MET A 261 -3.76 24.60 -10.09
C MET A 261 -3.15 23.30 -10.63
N ASP A 262 -2.16 23.43 -11.49
CA ASP A 262 -1.18 22.41 -11.78
C ASP A 262 -0.45 22.06 -10.47
N LEU A 263 -0.86 20.97 -9.85
CA LEU A 263 -0.06 20.31 -8.83
C LEU A 263 1.16 19.71 -9.52
N VAL A 264 2.26 20.44 -9.37
CA VAL A 264 3.60 20.07 -9.81
C VAL A 264 3.89 18.63 -9.42
N ARG A 265 4.03 17.75 -10.40
CA ARG A 265 4.67 16.44 -10.28
C ARG A 265 6.05 16.63 -9.66
N LYS A 266 6.15 16.49 -8.36
CA LYS A 266 7.45 16.36 -7.69
C LYS A 266 7.93 14.93 -7.86
N SER A 267 8.64 14.69 -8.95
CA SER A 267 9.58 13.59 -9.03
C SER A 267 10.64 13.85 -7.95
N VAL A 268 10.67 13.03 -6.91
CA VAL A 268 11.68 13.12 -5.87
C VAL A 268 12.91 12.37 -6.37
N ASP A 269 13.76 13.06 -7.13
CA ASP A 269 15.11 12.58 -7.44
C ASP A 269 15.96 12.66 -6.17
N PHE A 270 16.26 11.51 -5.58
CA PHE A 270 17.26 11.40 -4.54
C PHE A 270 18.67 11.51 -5.17
N PRO A 271 19.57 12.35 -4.63
CA PRO A 271 20.90 12.55 -5.21
C PRO A 271 21.73 11.25 -5.18
N LYS A 272 22.18 10.83 -6.34
CA LYS A 272 23.09 9.69 -6.60
C LYS A 272 24.52 9.87 -6.03
N ARG A 273 24.70 10.52 -4.89
CA ARG A 273 26.03 10.76 -4.32
C ARG A 273 26.25 9.98 -3.03
N LEU A 274 26.50 8.67 -3.15
CA LEU A 274 27.17 7.89 -2.09
C LEU A 274 27.81 6.57 -2.61
N LYS A 275 28.14 6.48 -3.90
CA LYS A 275 28.82 5.31 -4.48
C LYS A 275 30.23 5.62 -5.01
N ALA A 276 31.00 6.45 -4.34
CA ALA A 276 32.38 6.68 -4.77
C ALA A 276 33.33 6.79 -3.57
N HIS A 277 33.56 5.70 -2.84
CA HIS A 277 34.78 5.48 -2.06
C HIS A 277 34.73 4.09 -1.43
N MET A 278 35.04 3.07 -2.22
CA MET A 278 35.62 1.80 -1.77
C MET A 278 35.90 0.92 -3.01
N ARG A 279 36.91 1.31 -3.76
CA ARG A 279 37.68 0.40 -4.62
C ARG A 279 39.09 0.88 -4.59
N HIS A 280 39.92 0.23 -3.78
CA HIS A 280 41.34 -0.05 -4.06
C HIS A 280 41.88 -0.90 -2.91
N GLY A 281 42.52 -2.01 -3.30
CA GLY A 281 43.37 -2.77 -2.42
C GLY A 281 43.23 -4.28 -2.51
N SER A 282 43.47 -4.85 -3.69
CA SER A 282 43.89 -6.26 -3.81
C SER A 282 45.38 -6.28 -4.01
N ALA A 283 46.12 -6.80 -3.06
CA ALA A 283 47.45 -7.35 -3.30
C ALA A 283 47.64 -8.58 -2.40
N LEU A 284 47.95 -9.68 -3.05
CA LEU A 284 48.32 -10.97 -2.53
C LEU A 284 49.56 -10.87 -1.66
N GLN A 285 49.60 -11.57 -0.54
CA GLN A 285 50.83 -12.17 -0.03
C GLN A 285 50.53 -13.40 0.83
N GLU A 286 51.16 -14.48 0.42
CA GLU A 286 51.19 -15.81 1.09
C GLU A 286 52.03 -15.79 2.36
N GLY A 287 51.68 -16.66 3.31
CA GLY A 287 52.73 -17.46 4.00
C GLY A 287 52.95 -17.25 5.48
N HIS A 288 52.56 -18.22 6.21
CA HIS A 288 53.12 -18.95 7.35
C HIS A 288 52.54 -18.76 8.78
N PRO A 289 52.59 -19.83 9.55
CA PRO A 289 51.70 -20.04 10.72
C PRO A 289 52.44 -19.92 12.07
N LEU A 290 51.64 -20.07 13.14
CA LEU A 290 51.96 -20.33 14.54
C LEU A 290 52.05 -19.12 15.49
N SER A 291 51.15 -18.98 16.41
CA SER A 291 51.34 -19.37 17.83
C SER A 291 50.08 -19.02 18.68
N GLU A 292 49.83 -19.88 19.63
CA GLU A 292 48.80 -19.87 20.66
C GLU A 292 48.85 -18.64 21.58
N GLY A 293 47.63 -18.24 22.06
CA GLY A 293 47.46 -17.74 23.40
C GLY A 293 47.37 -16.25 23.55
N ASP A 294 46.11 -15.70 23.50
CA ASP A 294 45.74 -14.75 24.54
C ASP A 294 44.20 -14.59 24.56
N LYS A 295 43.64 -14.79 25.76
CA LYS A 295 42.25 -14.62 26.12
C LYS A 295 41.96 -13.11 26.15
N CYS A 296 41.32 -12.58 25.11
CA CYS A 296 40.74 -11.22 25.13
C CYS A 296 39.28 -11.29 25.53
N HIS A 297 38.96 -10.65 26.65
CA HIS A 297 37.59 -10.38 27.09
C HIS A 297 36.85 -9.55 26.03
N PRO A 298 35.54 -9.81 25.82
CA PRO A 298 34.75 -8.98 24.92
C PRO A 298 34.59 -7.55 25.50
N PRO A 299 34.68 -6.50 24.70
CA PRO A 299 34.40 -5.16 25.18
C PRO A 299 32.91 -5.04 25.50
N THR A 300 32.63 -4.60 26.71
CA THR A 300 31.32 -4.17 27.18
C THR A 300 30.70 -3.20 26.18
N GLY A 301 29.54 -3.58 25.64
CA GLY A 301 28.79 -2.82 24.63
C GLY A 301 28.42 -1.44 25.15
N ILE A 302 28.76 -0.46 24.35
CA ILE A 302 28.17 0.89 24.42
C ILE A 302 26.75 0.72 23.93
N GLY A 303 25.76 0.97 24.80
CA GLY A 303 24.34 0.86 24.52
C GLY A 303 23.94 1.77 23.36
N GLY A 304 23.65 1.17 22.23
CA GLY A 304 22.84 1.79 21.20
C GLY A 304 21.42 1.92 21.79
N GLY A 305 20.93 3.15 21.94
CA GLY A 305 19.57 3.44 22.35
C GLY A 305 18.58 2.80 21.38
N GLY A 306 18.17 1.57 21.64
CA GLY A 306 17.03 0.95 21.02
C GLY A 306 15.80 1.71 21.49
N ASP A 307 15.14 2.37 20.55
CA ASP A 307 13.79 2.88 20.74
C ASP A 307 12.94 1.67 21.19
N GLY A 308 12.52 1.68 22.45
CA GLY A 308 11.81 0.58 23.12
C GLY A 308 10.38 0.38 22.60
N SER A 309 10.20 0.41 21.27
CA SER A 309 8.90 0.15 20.64
C SER A 309 8.60 -1.33 20.65
N SER A 310 7.49 -1.70 21.28
CA SER A 310 6.92 -3.05 21.23
C SER A 310 6.83 -3.56 19.78
N PRO A 311 6.95 -4.88 19.55
CA PRO A 311 6.86 -5.46 18.22
C PRO A 311 5.49 -5.10 17.59
N LEU A 312 5.51 -4.61 16.36
CA LEU A 312 4.31 -4.22 15.62
C LEU A 312 3.44 -5.46 15.37
N LEU A 313 2.24 -5.45 15.89
CA LEU A 313 1.25 -6.48 15.54
C LEU A 313 0.66 -6.16 14.17
N VAL A 314 0.73 -7.10 13.23
CA VAL A 314 0.18 -6.96 11.88
C VAL A 314 -0.85 -8.06 11.62
N ASN A 315 -2.06 -7.66 11.26
CA ASN A 315 -3.10 -8.54 10.76
C ASN A 315 -3.04 -8.57 9.23
N ALA A 316 -2.67 -9.70 8.66
CA ALA A 316 -2.59 -9.87 7.22
C ALA A 316 -3.87 -10.48 6.66
N HIS A 317 -4.30 -9.99 5.48
CA HIS A 317 -5.41 -10.52 4.68
C HIS A 317 -4.93 -10.74 3.25
N TYR A 318 -5.52 -11.69 2.52
CA TYR A 318 -5.03 -12.06 1.20
C TYR A 318 -6.12 -11.97 0.13
N LEU A 319 -5.80 -11.37 -1.01
CA LEU A 319 -6.70 -11.25 -2.17
C LEU A 319 -6.05 -11.86 -3.41
N LEU A 320 -6.65 -12.93 -3.94
CA LEU A 320 -6.20 -13.64 -5.11
C LEU A 320 -7.17 -13.38 -6.28
N VAL A 321 -6.72 -12.69 -7.32
CA VAL A 321 -7.51 -12.45 -8.53
C VAL A 321 -6.95 -13.31 -9.66
N SER A 322 -7.80 -14.15 -10.26
CA SER A 322 -7.43 -15.14 -11.29
C SER A 322 -6.14 -15.91 -10.93
N PRO A 323 -6.10 -16.63 -9.79
CA PRO A 323 -4.90 -17.33 -9.36
C PRO A 323 -4.45 -18.38 -10.38
N VAL A 324 -3.15 -18.40 -10.66
CA VAL A 324 -2.54 -19.38 -11.55
C VAL A 324 -2.06 -20.57 -10.73
N LEU A 325 -2.56 -21.77 -11.07
CA LEU A 325 -2.19 -23.00 -10.39
C LEU A 325 -1.15 -23.79 -11.18
N LEU A 326 -0.01 -24.07 -10.58
CA LEU A 326 1.03 -24.92 -11.19
C LEU A 326 0.66 -26.42 -11.09
N PRO A 327 1.10 -27.30 -12.00
CA PRO A 327 1.81 -26.96 -13.23
C PRO A 327 0.89 -26.27 -14.24
N LEU A 328 1.43 -25.28 -14.94
CA LEU A 328 0.73 -24.67 -16.06
C LEU A 328 0.42 -25.75 -17.10
N THR A 329 -0.81 -25.82 -17.59
CA THR A 329 -1.13 -26.63 -18.75
C THR A 329 -0.32 -26.10 -19.94
N THR A 330 0.45 -26.96 -20.56
CA THR A 330 1.60 -26.76 -21.43
C THR A 330 1.41 -25.97 -22.72
N ASN A 331 0.32 -25.24 -22.91
CA ASN A 331 0.03 -24.54 -24.14
C ASN A 331 0.57 -23.11 -24.27
N ILE A 332 1.35 -22.64 -23.29
CA ILE A 332 1.88 -21.26 -23.27
C ILE A 332 3.40 -21.27 -22.97
N ALA A 333 4.11 -22.32 -23.36
CA ALA A 333 5.56 -22.22 -23.42
C ALA A 333 5.93 -21.49 -24.73
N PRO A 334 6.71 -20.39 -24.67
CA PRO A 334 7.28 -19.82 -25.89
C PRO A 334 8.12 -20.88 -26.59
N PRO A 335 8.21 -20.88 -27.94
CA PRO A 335 9.09 -21.78 -28.67
C PRO A 335 10.55 -21.46 -28.32
N GLY A 336 11.06 -22.20 -27.36
CA GLY A 336 12.45 -22.16 -26.92
C GLY A 336 13.00 -23.59 -26.83
N PRO A 337 14.33 -23.78 -26.81
CA PRO A 337 14.91 -25.10 -26.69
C PRO A 337 14.36 -25.81 -25.44
N PRO A 338 14.16 -27.13 -25.49
CA PRO A 338 13.61 -27.88 -24.37
C PRO A 338 14.47 -27.64 -23.13
N ALA A 339 13.84 -27.04 -22.11
CA ALA A 339 14.51 -26.87 -20.84
C ALA A 339 14.92 -28.25 -20.32
N PRO A 340 16.17 -28.40 -19.80
CA PRO A 340 16.57 -29.65 -19.20
C PRO A 340 15.53 -29.98 -18.11
N GLN A 341 15.03 -31.21 -18.13
CA GLN A 341 14.14 -31.74 -17.10
C GLN A 341 14.92 -31.77 -15.77
N LEU A 342 15.00 -30.61 -15.12
CA LEU A 342 15.42 -30.54 -13.73
C LEU A 342 14.35 -31.24 -12.92
N GLY A 343 14.71 -32.44 -12.46
CA GLY A 343 13.86 -33.28 -11.63
C GLY A 343 13.39 -32.52 -10.39
N LEU A 344 12.19 -31.95 -10.51
CA LEU A 344 11.44 -31.38 -9.39
C LEU A 344 10.95 -32.52 -8.49
N ARG A 345 11.89 -33.23 -7.84
CA ARG A 345 11.66 -33.97 -6.61
C ARG A 345 11.79 -33.02 -5.40
N GLY A 346 10.94 -32.00 -5.35
CA GLY A 346 10.84 -31.09 -4.22
C GLY A 346 9.42 -31.09 -3.66
N ARG A 347 8.95 -32.24 -3.14
CA ARG A 347 7.66 -32.37 -2.44
C ARG A 347 7.51 -31.48 -1.19
N SER A 348 8.54 -30.76 -0.79
CA SER A 348 8.56 -29.99 0.44
C SER A 348 8.28 -28.49 0.29
N ALA A 349 8.56 -27.90 -0.88
CA ALA A 349 8.33 -26.46 -1.11
C ALA A 349 6.87 -26.14 -1.52
N ASP A 350 6.24 -27.01 -2.32
CA ASP A 350 4.84 -26.83 -2.72
C ASP A 350 3.82 -27.05 -1.59
N SER A 351 4.18 -27.83 -0.55
CA SER A 351 3.30 -28.03 0.60
C SER A 351 3.20 -26.82 1.53
N LYS A 352 4.16 -25.88 1.46
CA LYS A 352 4.14 -24.62 2.21
C LYS A 352 3.53 -23.46 1.41
N ALA A 353 3.51 -23.56 0.08
CA ALA A 353 2.85 -22.57 -0.77
C ALA A 353 1.34 -22.58 -0.49
N GLY A 354 0.81 -21.44 -0.10
CA GLY A 354 -0.60 -21.30 0.26
C GLY A 354 -0.97 -21.63 1.71
N ALA A 355 -0.05 -22.06 2.55
CA ALA A 355 -0.33 -22.26 3.99
C ALA A 355 -0.83 -20.97 4.67
N LEU A 356 -0.41 -19.81 4.19
CA LEU A 356 -0.86 -18.51 4.65
C LEU A 356 -2.37 -18.30 4.45
N PHE A 357 -2.93 -18.85 3.37
CA PHE A 357 -4.36 -18.72 3.05
C PHE A 357 -5.27 -19.54 3.97
N LEU A 358 -4.70 -20.50 4.68
CA LEU A 358 -5.42 -21.30 5.68
C LEU A 358 -5.51 -20.58 7.05
N GLN A 359 -4.56 -19.70 7.33
CA GLN A 359 -4.41 -19.05 8.63
C GLN A 359 -5.01 -17.65 8.67
N HIS A 360 -5.14 -17.00 7.53
CA HIS A 360 -5.57 -15.60 7.41
C HIS A 360 -6.79 -15.45 6.51
N ALA A 361 -7.62 -14.45 6.79
CA ALA A 361 -8.75 -14.15 5.94
C ALA A 361 -8.31 -13.93 4.49
N THR A 362 -8.84 -14.75 3.59
CA THR A 362 -8.43 -14.83 2.19
C THR A 362 -9.64 -14.88 1.28
N LEU A 363 -9.64 -14.07 0.22
CA LEU A 363 -10.60 -14.16 -0.89
C LEU A 363 -9.89 -14.56 -2.17
N ALA A 364 -10.38 -15.61 -2.84
CA ALA A 364 -9.99 -15.96 -4.21
C ALA A 364 -11.17 -15.68 -5.17
N ILE A 365 -10.93 -14.93 -6.25
CA ILE A 365 -11.94 -14.64 -7.25
C ILE A 365 -11.38 -14.90 -8.65
N PHE A 366 -12.13 -15.61 -9.48
CA PHE A 366 -11.71 -16.02 -10.81
C PHE A 366 -12.88 -16.18 -11.78
N GLY A 367 -12.60 -16.09 -13.07
CA GLY A 367 -13.59 -16.29 -14.12
C GLY A 367 -13.82 -17.76 -14.45
N THR A 368 -15.04 -18.12 -14.87
CA THR A 368 -15.34 -19.50 -15.33
C THR A 368 -14.74 -19.83 -16.69
N ASN A 369 -14.39 -18.80 -17.48
CA ASN A 369 -13.75 -18.93 -18.80
C ASN A 369 -12.25 -18.61 -18.75
N ASP A 370 -11.61 -18.79 -17.58
CA ASP A 370 -10.18 -18.59 -17.42
C ASP A 370 -9.38 -19.53 -18.33
N THR A 371 -8.51 -18.97 -19.18
CA THR A 371 -7.73 -19.70 -20.18
C THR A 371 -6.39 -20.24 -19.64
N PHE A 372 -5.90 -19.70 -18.51
CA PHE A 372 -4.63 -20.13 -17.90
C PHE A 372 -4.81 -21.30 -16.93
N THR A 373 -5.90 -21.28 -16.18
CA THR A 373 -6.25 -22.38 -15.27
C THR A 373 -7.71 -22.76 -15.48
N SER A 374 -7.96 -24.01 -15.86
CA SER A 374 -9.34 -24.44 -16.14
C SER A 374 -10.25 -24.27 -14.91
N ASN A 375 -11.50 -23.85 -15.14
CA ASN A 375 -12.53 -23.68 -14.12
C ASN A 375 -12.65 -24.91 -13.20
N ARG A 376 -12.57 -26.12 -13.76
CA ARG A 376 -12.60 -27.37 -12.97
C ARG A 376 -11.46 -27.42 -11.95
N ARG A 377 -10.24 -27.05 -12.34
CA ARG A 377 -9.07 -27.03 -11.44
C ARG A 377 -9.18 -25.93 -10.39
N LEU A 378 -9.61 -24.72 -10.80
CA LEU A 378 -9.81 -23.59 -9.88
C LEU A 378 -10.85 -23.93 -8.81
N ARG A 379 -12.01 -24.47 -9.22
CA ARG A 379 -13.06 -24.88 -8.28
C ARG A 379 -12.58 -26.00 -7.34
N ALA A 380 -11.91 -27.02 -7.88
CA ALA A 380 -11.40 -28.13 -7.06
C ALA A 380 -10.37 -27.65 -6.02
N TRP A 381 -9.45 -26.77 -6.44
CA TRP A 381 -8.49 -26.14 -5.53
C TRP A 381 -9.18 -25.27 -4.48
N ALA A 382 -10.07 -24.39 -4.89
CA ALA A 382 -10.75 -23.46 -3.99
C ALA A 382 -11.61 -24.20 -2.96
N THR A 383 -12.40 -25.21 -3.38
CA THR A 383 -13.21 -26.03 -2.48
C THR A 383 -12.34 -26.83 -1.49
N LYS A 384 -11.18 -27.32 -1.93
CA LYS A 384 -10.24 -28.02 -1.05
C LYS A 384 -9.68 -27.05 0.01
N THR A 385 -9.19 -25.89 -0.43
CA THR A 385 -8.63 -24.85 0.45
C THR A 385 -9.67 -24.35 1.46
N GLU A 386 -10.91 -24.11 1.02
CA GLU A 386 -12.01 -23.71 1.89
C GLU A 386 -12.29 -24.70 3.02
N ARG A 387 -12.26 -25.99 2.70
CA ARG A 387 -12.43 -27.06 3.73
C ARG A 387 -11.30 -27.08 4.74
N GLU A 388 -10.07 -26.82 4.28
CA GLU A 388 -8.87 -26.82 5.12
C GLU A 388 -8.73 -25.55 5.97
N ALA A 389 -9.27 -24.43 5.52
CA ALA A 389 -9.06 -23.10 6.11
C ALA A 389 -10.05 -22.72 7.22
N ALA A 390 -10.96 -23.59 7.63
CA ALA A 390 -11.86 -23.43 8.78
C ALA A 390 -12.57 -22.04 8.84
N ARG A 391 -13.06 -21.50 7.73
CA ARG A 391 -13.72 -20.18 7.54
C ARG A 391 -12.80 -19.01 7.18
N ASN A 392 -11.50 -19.20 7.14
CA ASN A 392 -10.58 -18.11 6.73
C ASN A 392 -10.52 -17.92 5.20
N PHE A 393 -11.01 -18.85 4.41
CA PHE A 393 -10.92 -18.80 2.95
C PHE A 393 -12.30 -18.75 2.31
N GLU A 394 -12.52 -17.71 1.52
CA GLU A 394 -13.72 -17.54 0.68
C GLU A 394 -13.31 -17.55 -0.79
N TRP A 395 -14.21 -17.96 -1.66
CA TRP A 395 -13.97 -17.90 -3.09
C TRP A 395 -15.23 -17.62 -3.89
N GLN A 396 -15.03 -17.07 -5.09
CA GLN A 396 -16.12 -16.87 -6.05
C GLN A 396 -15.64 -17.10 -7.48
N ALA A 397 -16.38 -17.91 -8.23
CA ALA A 397 -16.26 -18.01 -9.68
C ALA A 397 -17.26 -17.05 -10.32
N VAL A 398 -16.77 -16.14 -11.17
CA VAL A 398 -17.59 -15.19 -11.92
C VAL A 398 -17.94 -15.79 -13.26
N GLU A 399 -19.23 -16.06 -13.48
CA GLU A 399 -19.72 -16.70 -14.69
C GLU A 399 -19.46 -15.84 -15.93
N GLY A 400 -18.92 -16.48 -16.97
CA GLY A 400 -18.61 -15.86 -18.25
C GLY A 400 -17.32 -15.06 -18.28
N ALA A 401 -16.76 -14.68 -17.13
CA ALA A 401 -15.51 -13.92 -17.09
C ALA A 401 -14.31 -14.79 -17.48
N GLY A 402 -13.42 -14.23 -18.30
CA GLY A 402 -12.14 -14.82 -18.66
C GLY A 402 -11.01 -14.38 -17.72
N HIS A 403 -9.79 -14.83 -18.02
CA HIS A 403 -8.60 -14.47 -17.22
C HIS A 403 -8.35 -12.97 -17.17
N PHE A 404 -8.59 -12.27 -18.26
CA PHE A 404 -8.28 -10.84 -18.42
C PHE A 404 -9.44 -9.90 -18.06
N TRP A 405 -10.57 -10.41 -17.60
CA TRP A 405 -11.73 -9.63 -17.16
C TRP A 405 -12.26 -8.62 -18.20
N ARG A 406 -12.13 -8.96 -19.51
CA ARG A 406 -12.49 -8.06 -20.62
C ARG A 406 -13.98 -8.08 -20.95
N GLU A 407 -14.69 -9.08 -20.47
CA GLU A 407 -16.11 -9.28 -20.73
C GLU A 407 -16.91 -8.17 -20.04
N GLU A 408 -18.01 -7.76 -20.68
CA GLU A 408 -18.87 -6.70 -20.17
C GLU A 408 -19.35 -6.99 -18.74
N GLY A 409 -19.19 -6.03 -17.85
CA GLY A 409 -19.55 -6.14 -16.45
C GLY A 409 -18.67 -7.06 -15.59
N ALA A 410 -17.67 -7.75 -16.15
CA ALA A 410 -16.81 -8.66 -15.39
C ALA A 410 -16.01 -7.93 -14.30
N VAL A 411 -15.35 -6.83 -14.66
CA VAL A 411 -14.61 -5.98 -13.70
C VAL A 411 -15.53 -5.41 -12.63
N GLN A 412 -16.77 -5.06 -12.98
CA GLN A 412 -17.74 -4.56 -12.01
C GLN A 412 -18.09 -5.64 -10.97
N LYS A 413 -18.36 -6.87 -11.41
CA LYS A 413 -18.62 -8.00 -10.49
C LYS A 413 -17.41 -8.31 -9.59
N LEU A 414 -16.19 -8.18 -10.14
CA LEU A 414 -14.95 -8.30 -9.36
C LEU A 414 -14.92 -7.24 -8.25
N ARG A 415 -15.12 -5.97 -8.59
CA ARG A 415 -15.13 -4.85 -7.63
C ARG A 415 -16.19 -5.05 -6.54
N GLU A 416 -17.42 -5.35 -6.90
CA GLU A 416 -18.54 -5.57 -5.96
C GLU A 416 -18.22 -6.69 -4.97
N ARG A 417 -17.68 -7.82 -5.45
CA ARG A 417 -17.35 -8.93 -4.58
C ARG A 417 -16.21 -8.60 -3.62
N VAL A 418 -15.16 -7.95 -4.12
CA VAL A 418 -14.02 -7.55 -3.28
C VAL A 418 -14.46 -6.48 -2.26
N THR A 419 -15.25 -5.48 -2.67
CA THR A 419 -15.80 -4.46 -1.75
C THR A 419 -16.58 -5.12 -0.61
N LYS A 420 -17.52 -6.01 -0.94
CA LYS A 420 -18.31 -6.73 0.07
C LYS A 420 -17.42 -7.52 1.03
N TRP A 421 -16.35 -8.13 0.55
CA TRP A 421 -15.45 -8.91 1.40
C TRP A 421 -14.59 -8.01 2.30
N VAL A 422 -13.99 -6.93 1.78
CA VAL A 422 -13.15 -6.05 2.60
C VAL A 422 -13.95 -5.30 3.68
N GLU A 423 -15.26 -5.16 3.52
CA GLU A 423 -16.15 -4.64 4.55
C GLU A 423 -16.29 -5.60 5.73
N THR A 424 -16.15 -6.91 5.52
CA THR A 424 -16.18 -7.92 6.59
C THR A 424 -14.89 -7.96 7.42
N LEU A 425 -13.81 -7.36 6.90
CA LEU A 425 -12.50 -7.30 7.57
C LEU A 425 -12.36 -6.11 8.55
N ARG A 426 -13.45 -5.38 8.79
CA ARG A 426 -13.48 -4.20 9.67
C ARG A 426 -13.53 -4.55 11.14
#